data_f27a24fffa5ef12014f620ee9fe1270c
#
_entry.id   f27a24fffa5ef12014f620ee9fe1270c
#
_cell.length_a   1.000
_cell.length_b   1.000
_cell.length_c   1.000
_cell.angle_alpha   90.00
_cell.angle_beta   90.00
_cell.angle_gamma   90.00
#
_symmetry.space_group_name_H-M   'P 1'
#
loop_
_entity.id
_entity.type
_entity.pdbx_description
1 polymer ?
#
loop_
_entity_poly.entity_id
_entity_poly.type
_entity_poly.pdbx_seq_one_letter_code
_entity_poly.pdbx_strand_id
1 'polypeptide(L)'
;MGSLALASALILGLLTAPSSTALTFKQIPATNWGHIYAGTDSTAPQSAPNKSKNLEVKSKFAVKYNNFPEWAKKEVQASIDIWSAHFKSSVVVTVDASWGRSSSWGVLGSARPGSFFSAFSGAPDPSLWYPSALANSLAGKDLDKANPEILIQVNSSAPWNSRGDGVPTSTEYDLQSVFLHELGHGLGFLSNDVYDPYFGVGSLDQPTPFDAYLQTIDERRLADLPTPSKELATALTTSLVWSGPLGIKANGGVKPRMYTPSRYESGSSTSHLDEATFSNSGVDSLMTPSLDPGEVFKEPGPLLLAMMEDMRNKPPAGIATDLPLSPRNPQALIADSAALITFDPPANLRTAQITEYLVKNLKTGVEKKSFSSPVLMTGLKNGSTYQFSVAARNSLGVSAPINTKSVIPQASWKSTTLDSAADGKSVASSTFNGKPAIAYTDSKNGDLKLATFDGKKWKKIAVDGMSRTGGRTTHAIEGPISLCVNGNGNKQTLH
;
A
#
# COMPACT_ATOMS: atom_id res chain seq x y z
N MET A 1 -35.64 31.54 34.29
CA MET A 1 -36.23 30.83 33.15
C MET A 1 -35.46 31.25 31.90
N GLY A 2 -34.47 30.51 31.54
CA GLY A 2 -33.60 30.81 30.38
C GLY A 2 -33.79 29.73 29.32
N SER A 3 -34.33 30.11 28.19
CA SER A 3 -34.48 29.23 27.04
C SER A 3 -33.13 29.07 26.33
N LEU A 4 -32.58 27.87 26.29
CA LEU A 4 -31.49 27.49 25.43
C LEU A 4 -32.05 27.30 24.01
N ALA A 5 -31.63 28.17 23.08
CA ALA A 5 -31.84 27.97 21.66
C ALA A 5 -30.78 27.03 21.13
N LEU A 6 -31.17 25.82 20.69
CA LEU A 6 -30.33 24.90 19.92
C LEU A 6 -30.12 25.49 18.51
N ALA A 7 -28.94 25.95 18.21
CA ALA A 7 -28.52 26.29 16.86
C ALA A 7 -28.18 24.97 16.10
N SER A 8 -29.10 24.51 15.24
CA SER A 8 -28.82 23.42 14.30
C SER A 8 -27.97 23.97 13.16
N ALA A 9 -26.66 23.73 13.20
CA ALA A 9 -25.77 23.98 12.09
C ALA A 9 -26.06 22.98 10.96
N LEU A 10 -26.70 23.46 9.90
CA LEU A 10 -26.89 22.72 8.66
C LEU A 10 -25.56 22.76 7.89
N ILE A 11 -24.73 21.74 8.04
CA ILE A 11 -23.57 21.55 7.19
C ILE A 11 -24.07 21.01 5.85
N LEU A 12 -24.21 21.91 4.87
CA LEU A 12 -24.43 21.55 3.47
C LEU A 12 -23.10 21.04 2.90
N GLY A 13 -22.78 19.79 3.14
CA GLY A 13 -21.70 19.12 2.42
C GLY A 13 -22.12 18.93 0.96
N LEU A 14 -21.45 19.56 0.02
CA LEU A 14 -21.50 19.18 -1.38
C LEU A 14 -21.00 17.74 -1.49
N LEU A 15 -21.91 16.77 -1.46
CA LEU A 15 -21.62 15.45 -1.98
C LEU A 15 -21.66 15.57 -3.51
N THR A 16 -20.50 15.77 -4.12
CA THR A 16 -20.28 15.30 -5.50
C THR A 16 -20.80 13.86 -5.55
N ALA A 17 -21.45 13.49 -6.66
CA ALA A 17 -21.84 12.10 -6.91
C ALA A 17 -20.66 11.19 -6.47
N PRO A 18 -20.88 10.02 -5.86
CA PRO A 18 -19.81 9.17 -5.46
C PRO A 18 -19.04 8.81 -6.72
N SER A 19 -17.96 9.56 -6.99
CA SER A 19 -16.83 8.98 -7.67
C SER A 19 -16.60 7.68 -6.93
N SER A 20 -16.57 6.57 -7.65
CA SER A 20 -16.31 5.22 -7.18
C SER A 20 -15.55 5.30 -5.86
N THR A 21 -16.14 4.78 -4.78
CA THR A 21 -15.48 4.72 -3.48
C THR A 21 -14.08 4.17 -3.72
N ALA A 22 -13.09 5.04 -3.77
CA ALA A 22 -11.71 4.63 -3.75
C ALA A 22 -11.59 3.83 -2.47
N LEU A 23 -11.37 2.52 -2.59
CA LEU A 23 -11.01 1.68 -1.47
C LEU A 23 -9.86 2.41 -0.79
N THR A 24 -10.09 2.88 0.42
CA THR A 24 -9.07 3.60 1.19
C THR A 24 -8.03 2.57 1.59
N PHE A 25 -6.98 2.43 0.76
CA PHE A 25 -5.81 1.63 1.14
C PHE A 25 -5.11 2.29 2.33
N LYS A 26 -4.39 1.48 3.09
CA LYS A 26 -3.52 1.96 4.16
C LYS A 26 -2.10 2.06 3.62
N GLN A 27 -1.37 3.08 4.06
CA GLN A 27 0.03 3.31 3.71
C GLN A 27 0.83 3.58 4.98
N ILE A 28 2.02 3.02 5.04
CA ILE A 28 3.05 3.32 6.06
C ILE A 28 4.41 3.47 5.37
N PRO A 29 5.33 4.30 5.90
CA PRO A 29 6.71 4.32 5.41
C PRO A 29 7.39 2.97 5.71
N ALA A 30 8.22 2.49 4.81
CA ALA A 30 9.12 1.39 5.11
C ALA A 30 10.32 1.93 5.91
N THR A 31 10.74 1.21 6.95
CA THR A 31 11.85 1.60 7.81
C THR A 31 13.01 0.62 7.78
N ASN A 32 12.73 -0.65 7.53
CA ASN A 32 13.74 -1.70 7.51
C ASN A 32 14.52 -1.67 6.20
N TRP A 33 15.83 -1.76 6.30
CA TRP A 33 16.76 -1.85 5.19
C TRP A 33 17.28 -3.29 5.07
N GLY A 34 17.29 -3.85 3.87
CA GLY A 34 18.12 -4.99 3.53
C GLY A 34 19.56 -4.54 3.30
N HIS A 35 20.54 -5.38 3.63
CA HIS A 35 21.95 -5.08 3.49
C HIS A 35 22.70 -6.25 2.89
N ILE A 36 23.54 -5.98 1.88
CA ILE A 36 24.58 -6.92 1.45
C ILE A 36 25.92 -6.53 2.05
N TYR A 37 26.60 -7.50 2.61
CA TYR A 37 27.90 -7.31 3.26
C TYR A 37 29.06 -7.75 2.37
N ALA A 38 30.22 -7.15 2.61
CA ALA A 38 31.50 -7.59 2.06
C ALA A 38 31.87 -8.95 2.64
N GLY A 39 31.86 -9.99 1.84
CA GLY A 39 32.42 -11.29 2.15
C GLY A 39 33.95 -11.22 2.18
N THR A 40 34.59 -12.27 2.67
CA THR A 40 36.05 -12.31 2.89
C THR A 40 36.73 -13.49 2.19
N ASP A 41 35.99 -14.38 1.53
CA ASP A 41 36.55 -15.52 0.81
C ASP A 41 36.99 -15.12 -0.61
N SER A 42 38.27 -14.78 -0.75
CA SER A 42 38.90 -14.44 -2.03
C SER A 42 39.09 -15.65 -2.97
N THR A 43 38.70 -16.84 -2.54
CA THR A 43 38.76 -18.10 -3.34
C THR A 43 37.41 -18.49 -3.91
N ALA A 44 36.36 -17.72 -3.65
CA ALA A 44 35.01 -17.99 -4.14
C ALA A 44 35.02 -18.18 -5.66
N PRO A 45 34.31 -19.19 -6.19
CA PRO A 45 34.25 -19.43 -7.62
C PRO A 45 33.51 -18.28 -8.30
N GLN A 46 34.13 -17.68 -9.31
CA GLN A 46 33.43 -16.71 -10.16
C GLN A 46 32.31 -17.44 -10.92
N SER A 47 31.06 -17.08 -10.67
CA SER A 47 29.97 -17.58 -11.51
C SER A 47 30.11 -16.95 -12.90
N ALA A 48 30.22 -17.80 -13.92
CA ALA A 48 30.25 -17.33 -15.29
C ALA A 48 28.91 -16.68 -15.66
N PRO A 49 28.89 -15.46 -16.20
CA PRO A 49 27.66 -14.79 -16.53
C PRO A 49 26.97 -15.50 -17.68
N ASN A 50 25.76 -16.03 -17.46
CA ASN A 50 24.88 -16.36 -18.54
C ASN A 50 24.41 -15.05 -19.17
N LYS A 51 24.87 -14.74 -20.38
CA LYS A 51 24.34 -13.63 -21.14
C LYS A 51 22.90 -13.95 -21.55
N SER A 52 21.94 -13.37 -20.84
CA SER A 52 20.55 -13.42 -21.25
C SER A 52 20.39 -12.76 -22.63
N LYS A 53 20.07 -13.56 -23.61
CA LYS A 53 19.80 -13.09 -24.97
C LYS A 53 18.36 -12.59 -25.03
N ASN A 54 18.19 -11.28 -25.36
CA ASN A 54 16.91 -10.65 -25.73
C ASN A 54 15.72 -11.05 -24.82
N LEU A 55 15.79 -10.66 -23.54
CA LEU A 55 14.67 -10.81 -22.63
C LEU A 55 13.56 -9.82 -23.01
N GLU A 56 12.31 -10.30 -23.00
CA GLU A 56 11.14 -9.44 -23.19
C GLU A 56 11.00 -8.51 -21.97
N VAL A 57 10.93 -7.20 -22.22
CA VAL A 57 10.76 -6.19 -21.17
C VAL A 57 9.34 -6.25 -20.61
N LYS A 58 9.18 -6.56 -19.33
CA LYS A 58 7.90 -6.69 -18.60
C LYS A 58 7.58 -5.50 -17.71
N SER A 59 8.55 -4.63 -17.45
CA SER A 59 8.38 -3.42 -16.66
C SER A 59 9.36 -2.33 -17.08
N LYS A 60 9.09 -1.10 -16.63
CA LYS A 60 9.98 0.05 -16.80
C LYS A 60 10.46 0.52 -15.44
N PHE A 61 11.74 0.86 -15.36
CA PHE A 61 12.33 1.50 -14.20
C PHE A 61 12.79 2.91 -14.55
N ALA A 62 12.68 3.83 -13.58
CA ALA A 62 13.21 5.17 -13.67
C ALA A 62 14.12 5.43 -12.47
N VAL A 63 15.42 5.63 -12.70
CA VAL A 63 16.41 5.79 -11.65
C VAL A 63 16.80 7.26 -11.51
N LYS A 64 16.65 7.81 -10.31
CA LYS A 64 17.23 9.08 -9.91
C LYS A 64 18.57 8.80 -9.24
N TYR A 65 19.66 9.31 -9.84
CA TYR A 65 21.01 9.14 -9.35
C TYR A 65 21.46 10.31 -8.48
N ASN A 66 21.89 10.02 -7.26
CA ASN A 66 22.50 11.00 -6.37
C ASN A 66 23.99 10.68 -6.20
N ASN A 67 24.85 11.53 -6.73
CA ASN A 67 26.32 11.46 -6.66
C ASN A 67 26.97 10.22 -7.33
N PHE A 68 26.30 9.49 -8.19
CA PHE A 68 26.86 8.34 -8.89
C PHE A 68 27.89 8.76 -9.94
N PRO A 69 29.08 8.15 -10.00
CA PRO A 69 30.00 8.33 -11.12
C PRO A 69 29.46 7.65 -12.38
N GLU A 70 29.88 8.13 -13.55
CA GLU A 70 29.32 7.67 -14.84
C GLU A 70 29.57 6.17 -15.10
N TRP A 71 30.69 5.63 -14.68
CA TRP A 71 30.95 4.19 -14.81
C TRP A 71 29.93 3.36 -14.00
N ALA A 72 29.61 3.79 -12.79
CA ALA A 72 28.66 3.08 -11.92
C ALA A 72 27.24 3.11 -12.45
N LYS A 73 26.83 4.17 -13.13
CA LYS A 73 25.49 4.24 -13.77
C LYS A 73 25.30 3.17 -14.84
N LYS A 74 26.37 2.76 -15.53
CA LYS A 74 26.31 1.66 -16.53
C LYS A 74 26.05 0.32 -15.87
N GLU A 75 26.72 0.03 -14.76
CA GLU A 75 26.52 -1.19 -13.99
C GLU A 75 25.09 -1.25 -13.39
N VAL A 76 24.62 -0.11 -12.87
CA VAL A 76 23.23 0.03 -12.40
C VAL A 76 22.24 -0.22 -13.54
N GLN A 77 22.45 0.34 -14.73
CA GLN A 77 21.57 0.14 -15.86
C GLN A 77 21.51 -1.34 -16.27
N ALA A 78 22.63 -2.05 -16.22
CA ALA A 78 22.64 -3.49 -16.50
C ALA A 78 21.79 -4.30 -15.52
N SER A 79 21.80 -3.93 -14.22
CA SER A 79 20.93 -4.56 -13.19
C SER A 79 19.45 -4.22 -13.42
N ILE A 80 19.16 -2.97 -13.82
CA ILE A 80 17.81 -2.52 -14.17
C ILE A 80 17.26 -3.29 -15.39
N ASP A 81 18.07 -3.49 -16.41
CA ASP A 81 17.66 -4.21 -17.63
C ASP A 81 17.28 -5.66 -17.30
N ILE A 82 18.02 -6.31 -16.39
CA ILE A 82 17.70 -7.65 -15.91
C ILE A 82 16.35 -7.65 -15.19
N TRP A 83 16.16 -6.80 -14.17
CA TRP A 83 14.88 -6.76 -13.44
C TRP A 83 13.71 -6.31 -14.30
N SER A 84 13.94 -5.45 -15.29
CA SER A 84 12.90 -5.05 -16.26
C SER A 84 12.33 -6.22 -17.04
N ALA A 85 13.13 -7.26 -17.26
CA ALA A 85 12.70 -8.48 -17.94
C ALA A 85 12.01 -9.50 -17.00
N HIS A 86 12.28 -9.44 -15.70
CA HIS A 86 11.75 -10.42 -14.75
C HIS A 86 10.57 -9.89 -13.93
N PHE A 87 10.59 -8.65 -13.50
CA PHE A 87 9.51 -8.05 -12.71
C PHE A 87 8.36 -7.60 -13.61
N LYS A 88 7.15 -8.10 -13.36
CA LYS A 88 5.95 -7.77 -14.15
C LYS A 88 5.26 -6.53 -13.56
N SER A 89 5.25 -5.41 -14.26
CA SER A 89 4.52 -4.21 -13.86
C SER A 89 4.13 -3.35 -15.06
N SER A 90 2.88 -2.91 -15.10
CA SER A 90 2.42 -1.86 -16.01
C SER A 90 2.72 -0.44 -15.50
N VAL A 91 3.10 -0.33 -14.22
CA VAL A 91 3.47 0.92 -13.54
C VAL A 91 4.99 1.05 -13.56
N VAL A 92 5.49 2.25 -13.82
CA VAL A 92 6.93 2.52 -13.76
C VAL A 92 7.40 2.38 -12.32
N VAL A 93 8.50 1.65 -12.10
CA VAL A 93 9.15 1.54 -10.79
C VAL A 93 10.19 2.64 -10.68
N THR A 94 10.00 3.59 -9.78
CA THR A 94 10.96 4.67 -9.53
C THR A 94 11.94 4.26 -8.43
N VAL A 95 13.22 4.52 -8.68
CA VAL A 95 14.33 4.19 -7.77
C VAL A 95 15.09 5.46 -7.43
N ASP A 96 15.20 5.80 -6.16
CA ASP A 96 16.09 6.86 -5.68
C ASP A 96 17.38 6.21 -5.17
N ALA A 97 18.45 6.30 -5.95
CA ALA A 97 19.73 5.67 -5.68
C ALA A 97 20.77 6.71 -5.24
N SER A 98 21.46 6.42 -4.14
CA SER A 98 22.47 7.29 -3.54
C SER A 98 23.83 6.61 -3.48
N TRP A 99 24.88 7.33 -3.92
CA TRP A 99 26.27 6.94 -3.84
C TRP A 99 26.95 7.72 -2.72
N GLY A 100 27.28 7.05 -1.62
CA GLY A 100 27.83 7.69 -0.44
C GLY A 100 28.57 6.71 0.47
N ARG A 101 29.30 7.20 1.46
CA ARG A 101 29.95 6.35 2.46
C ARG A 101 28.89 5.69 3.33
N SER A 102 29.00 4.38 3.53
CA SER A 102 28.21 3.69 4.54
C SER A 102 28.72 4.02 5.94
N SER A 103 27.80 4.23 6.88
CA SER A 103 28.12 4.32 8.31
C SER A 103 28.32 2.94 8.95
N SER A 104 27.86 1.88 8.31
CA SER A 104 27.97 0.50 8.79
C SER A 104 29.20 -0.17 8.16
N TRP A 105 30.03 -0.76 9.02
CA TRP A 105 31.23 -1.46 8.58
C TRP A 105 30.86 -2.68 7.73
N GLY A 106 31.58 -2.86 6.63
CA GLY A 106 31.40 -4.01 5.74
C GLY A 106 30.18 -3.97 4.82
N VAL A 107 29.27 -3.01 4.94
CA VAL A 107 28.10 -2.90 4.06
C VAL A 107 28.53 -2.39 2.68
N LEU A 108 28.22 -3.15 1.62
CA LEU A 108 28.42 -2.80 0.22
C LEU A 108 27.23 -2.00 -0.35
N GLY A 109 26.03 -2.43 -0.05
CA GLY A 109 24.78 -1.82 -0.47
C GLY A 109 23.69 -1.98 0.57
N SER A 110 22.63 -1.21 0.40
CA SER A 110 21.41 -1.32 1.21
C SER A 110 20.20 -0.88 0.41
N ALA A 111 19.08 -1.57 0.55
CA ALA A 111 17.84 -1.15 -0.06
C ALA A 111 16.62 -1.35 0.84
N ARG A 112 15.58 -0.60 0.53
CA ARG A 112 14.25 -0.76 1.11
C ARG A 112 13.16 -0.30 0.14
N PRO A 113 11.92 -0.76 0.28
CA PRO A 113 10.76 -0.12 -0.33
C PRO A 113 10.62 1.34 0.14
N GLY A 114 9.99 2.18 -0.65
CA GLY A 114 9.62 3.53 -0.22
C GLY A 114 8.55 3.52 0.85
N SER A 115 7.51 2.73 0.62
CA SER A 115 6.37 2.55 1.52
C SER A 115 5.82 1.14 1.45
N PHE A 116 4.96 0.79 2.40
CA PHE A 116 4.11 -0.39 2.33
C PHE A 116 2.65 0.01 2.20
N PHE A 117 1.88 -0.78 1.46
CA PHE A 117 0.45 -0.60 1.23
C PHE A 117 -0.34 -1.84 1.64
N SER A 118 -1.52 -1.64 2.24
CA SER A 118 -2.42 -2.70 2.63
C SER A 118 -3.84 -2.37 2.20
N ALA A 119 -4.67 -3.39 1.99
CA ALA A 119 -6.09 -3.28 1.64
C ALA A 119 -6.39 -2.50 0.33
N PHE A 120 -5.43 -2.38 -0.58
CA PHE A 120 -5.67 -1.79 -1.90
C PHE A 120 -6.44 -2.75 -2.82
N SER A 121 -7.07 -2.19 -3.86
CA SER A 121 -7.76 -3.01 -4.87
C SER A 121 -6.75 -3.84 -5.66
N GLY A 122 -6.91 -5.16 -5.65
CA GLY A 122 -5.98 -6.11 -6.26
C GLY A 122 -5.01 -6.76 -5.28
N ALA A 123 -5.02 -6.39 -3.99
CA ALA A 123 -4.22 -7.07 -2.97
C ALA A 123 -4.68 -8.54 -2.80
N PRO A 124 -3.82 -9.54 -3.01
CA PRO A 124 -4.19 -10.96 -2.84
C PRO A 124 -4.63 -11.30 -1.42
N ASP A 125 -3.99 -10.70 -0.42
CA ASP A 125 -4.42 -10.73 0.97
C ASP A 125 -4.42 -9.31 1.54
N PRO A 126 -5.61 -8.71 1.78
CA PRO A 126 -5.71 -7.33 2.24
C PRO A 126 -5.23 -7.11 3.68
N SER A 127 -4.88 -8.15 4.41
CA SER A 127 -4.29 -8.05 5.76
C SER A 127 -2.77 -7.85 5.74
N LEU A 128 -2.12 -8.12 4.61
CA LEU A 128 -0.68 -7.98 4.45
C LEU A 128 -0.28 -6.60 3.94
N TRP A 129 0.99 -6.25 4.19
CA TRP A 129 1.58 -4.98 3.80
C TRP A 129 2.55 -5.18 2.64
N TYR A 130 2.15 -4.76 1.46
CA TYR A 130 2.88 -4.95 0.21
C TYR A 130 3.87 -3.82 -0.03
N PRO A 131 5.14 -4.11 -0.36
CA PRO A 131 6.10 -3.07 -0.76
C PRO A 131 5.61 -2.31 -1.99
N SER A 132 5.96 -1.02 -2.08
CA SER A 132 5.43 -0.07 -3.08
C SER A 132 5.43 -0.62 -4.51
N ALA A 133 6.58 -1.13 -4.97
CA ALA A 133 6.70 -1.66 -6.34
C ALA A 133 5.73 -2.83 -6.59
N LEU A 134 5.63 -3.77 -5.64
CA LEU A 134 4.73 -4.91 -5.74
C LEU A 134 3.26 -4.48 -5.65
N ALA A 135 2.93 -3.57 -4.72
CA ALA A 135 1.58 -3.04 -4.56
C ALA A 135 1.09 -2.32 -5.83
N ASN A 136 1.92 -1.43 -6.41
CA ASN A 136 1.62 -0.72 -7.65
C ASN A 136 1.42 -1.66 -8.83
N SER A 137 2.28 -2.67 -8.93
CA SER A 137 2.20 -3.73 -9.94
C SER A 137 0.88 -4.52 -9.86
N LEU A 138 0.43 -4.87 -8.65
CA LEU A 138 -0.82 -5.61 -8.41
C LEU A 138 -2.05 -4.72 -8.58
N ALA A 139 -1.97 -3.46 -8.16
CA ALA A 139 -3.04 -2.49 -8.31
C ALA A 139 -3.21 -1.98 -9.76
N GLY A 140 -2.20 -2.15 -10.62
CA GLY A 140 -2.17 -1.61 -11.98
C GLY A 140 -2.11 -0.08 -12.03
N LYS A 141 -1.78 0.57 -10.92
CA LYS A 141 -1.66 2.03 -10.78
C LYS A 141 -0.67 2.39 -9.69
N ASP A 142 -0.05 3.55 -9.81
CA ASP A 142 0.77 4.13 -8.79
C ASP A 142 -0.12 4.62 -7.61
N LEU A 143 0.16 4.10 -6.42
CA LEU A 143 -0.58 4.37 -5.18
C LEU A 143 -0.02 5.59 -4.43
N ASP A 144 1.23 6.00 -4.69
CA ASP A 144 1.87 7.16 -4.08
C ASP A 144 2.87 7.84 -5.03
N LYS A 145 2.39 8.76 -5.82
CA LYS A 145 3.21 9.52 -6.79
C LYS A 145 4.23 10.47 -6.16
N ALA A 146 4.19 10.67 -4.85
CA ALA A 146 5.07 11.61 -4.17
C ALA A 146 6.41 10.98 -3.77
N ASN A 147 6.45 9.66 -3.59
CA ASN A 147 7.60 8.94 -3.09
C ASN A 147 8.07 7.88 -4.09
N PRO A 148 9.38 7.59 -4.17
CA PRO A 148 9.89 6.51 -5.01
C PRO A 148 9.45 5.15 -4.45
N GLU A 149 9.34 4.15 -5.34
CA GLU A 149 9.03 2.77 -4.94
C GLU A 149 10.20 2.11 -4.20
N ILE A 150 11.42 2.49 -4.55
CA ILE A 150 12.64 1.87 -4.01
C ILE A 150 13.66 2.94 -3.64
N LEU A 151 14.29 2.77 -2.48
CA LEU A 151 15.48 3.55 -2.08
C LEU A 151 16.67 2.61 -2.00
N ILE A 152 17.80 3.02 -2.61
CA ILE A 152 19.05 2.25 -2.60
C ILE A 152 20.19 3.16 -2.18
N GLN A 153 21.07 2.64 -1.31
CA GLN A 153 22.32 3.27 -0.92
C GLN A 153 23.47 2.35 -1.29
N VAL A 154 24.47 2.89 -2.01
CA VAL A 154 25.68 2.16 -2.39
C VAL A 154 26.85 2.77 -1.66
N ASN A 155 27.67 1.93 -1.02
CA ASN A 155 28.87 2.38 -0.32
C ASN A 155 29.96 2.80 -1.29
N SER A 156 30.20 4.09 -1.40
CA SER A 156 31.22 4.68 -2.29
C SER A 156 32.65 4.33 -1.90
N SER A 157 32.87 3.77 -0.70
CA SER A 157 34.23 3.45 -0.19
C SER A 157 34.62 2.00 -0.40
N ALA A 158 33.73 1.15 -0.93
CA ALA A 158 34.07 -0.23 -1.24
C ALA A 158 35.01 -0.30 -2.45
N PRO A 159 35.92 -1.29 -2.53
CA PRO A 159 36.82 -1.47 -3.66
C PRO A 159 36.06 -2.06 -4.87
N TRP A 160 35.39 -1.20 -5.62
CA TRP A 160 34.60 -1.57 -6.78
C TRP A 160 35.46 -1.86 -8.02
N ASN A 161 35.09 -2.86 -8.80
CA ASN A 161 35.56 -2.97 -10.18
C ASN A 161 35.01 -1.81 -11.02
N SER A 162 35.77 -0.77 -11.19
CA SER A 162 35.41 0.44 -11.95
C SER A 162 35.82 0.43 -13.43
N ARG A 163 36.42 -0.68 -13.90
CA ARG A 163 36.90 -0.80 -15.28
C ARG A 163 35.80 -1.00 -16.31
N GLY A 164 34.64 -1.47 -15.90
CA GLY A 164 33.51 -1.76 -16.78
C GLY A 164 33.71 -3.02 -17.63
N ASP A 165 34.64 -3.89 -17.24
CA ASP A 165 34.89 -5.18 -17.90
C ASP A 165 34.02 -6.33 -17.34
N GLY A 166 33.32 -6.09 -16.19
CA GLY A 166 32.48 -7.08 -15.53
C GLY A 166 33.28 -8.23 -14.89
N VAL A 167 34.59 -8.07 -14.71
CA VAL A 167 35.51 -9.08 -14.16
C VAL A 167 36.25 -8.50 -12.97
N PRO A 168 35.66 -8.47 -11.76
CA PRO A 168 36.35 -8.00 -10.56
C PRO A 168 37.51 -8.93 -10.22
N THR A 169 38.60 -8.35 -9.66
CA THR A 169 39.66 -9.15 -9.10
C THR A 169 39.27 -9.76 -7.76
N SER A 170 40.10 -10.65 -7.22
CA SER A 170 39.92 -11.24 -5.89
C SER A 170 39.95 -10.25 -4.71
N THR A 171 40.06 -8.96 -4.98
CA THR A 171 40.05 -7.87 -3.99
C THR A 171 39.02 -6.80 -4.31
N GLU A 172 38.24 -6.98 -5.38
CA GLU A 172 37.23 -6.03 -5.85
C GLU A 172 35.84 -6.66 -5.83
N TYR A 173 34.81 -5.83 -5.66
CA TYR A 173 33.41 -6.23 -5.72
C TYR A 173 32.75 -5.82 -7.04
N ASP A 174 31.78 -6.61 -7.50
CA ASP A 174 30.99 -6.32 -8.70
C ASP A 174 29.76 -5.46 -8.35
N LEU A 175 29.77 -4.20 -8.81
CA LEU A 175 28.67 -3.27 -8.51
C LEU A 175 27.34 -3.72 -9.12
N GLN A 176 27.37 -4.33 -10.30
CA GLN A 176 26.16 -4.84 -10.94
C GLN A 176 25.50 -5.91 -10.07
N SER A 177 26.26 -6.85 -9.49
CA SER A 177 25.77 -7.89 -8.60
C SER A 177 25.15 -7.30 -7.34
N VAL A 178 25.83 -6.33 -6.69
CA VAL A 178 25.29 -5.64 -5.52
C VAL A 178 24.01 -4.90 -5.85
N PHE A 179 23.96 -4.15 -6.95
CA PHE A 179 22.75 -3.41 -7.29
C PHE A 179 21.59 -4.32 -7.72
N LEU A 180 21.90 -5.46 -8.35
CA LEU A 180 20.92 -6.50 -8.68
C LEU A 180 20.29 -7.09 -7.41
N HIS A 181 21.11 -7.38 -6.39
CA HIS A 181 20.69 -7.83 -5.07
C HIS A 181 19.81 -6.80 -4.36
N GLU A 182 20.26 -5.55 -4.29
CA GLU A 182 19.52 -4.48 -3.62
C GLU A 182 18.16 -4.19 -4.27
N LEU A 183 18.05 -4.32 -5.58
CA LEU A 183 16.76 -4.28 -6.26
C LEU A 183 15.83 -5.41 -5.79
N GLY A 184 16.34 -6.60 -5.50
CA GLY A 184 15.57 -7.71 -4.91
C GLY A 184 14.89 -7.29 -3.61
N HIS A 185 15.62 -6.66 -2.69
CA HIS A 185 15.08 -6.11 -1.44
C HIS A 185 14.02 -5.03 -1.71
N GLY A 186 14.34 -4.07 -2.58
CA GLY A 186 13.42 -2.99 -2.94
C GLY A 186 12.12 -3.49 -3.57
N LEU A 187 12.16 -4.57 -4.34
CA LEU A 187 11.02 -5.22 -4.97
C LEU A 187 10.22 -6.10 -4.00
N GLY A 188 10.72 -6.34 -2.79
CA GLY A 188 9.97 -7.00 -1.73
C GLY A 188 10.59 -8.24 -1.11
N PHE A 189 11.77 -8.67 -1.52
CA PHE A 189 12.49 -9.75 -0.84
C PHE A 189 13.08 -9.23 0.47
N LEU A 190 12.22 -8.91 1.43
CA LEU A 190 12.58 -8.23 2.67
C LEU A 190 11.54 -8.53 3.76
N SER A 191 12.01 -8.99 4.93
CA SER A 191 11.18 -9.11 6.12
C SER A 191 10.97 -7.74 6.78
N ASN A 192 9.78 -7.56 7.35
CA ASN A 192 9.46 -6.36 8.14
C ASN A 192 9.55 -6.62 9.64
N ASP A 193 10.27 -7.68 10.05
CA ASP A 193 10.51 -7.98 11.45
C ASP A 193 11.45 -6.97 12.12
N VAL A 194 11.36 -6.91 13.44
CA VAL A 194 12.24 -6.13 14.31
C VAL A 194 12.67 -7.00 15.48
N TYR A 195 13.96 -7.00 15.80
CA TYR A 195 14.51 -7.66 16.97
C TYR A 195 15.02 -6.65 17.98
N ASP A 196 14.52 -6.72 19.21
CA ASP A 196 15.01 -5.91 20.32
C ASP A 196 16.00 -6.75 21.16
N PRO A 197 17.33 -6.48 21.07
CA PRO A 197 18.34 -7.26 21.80
C PRO A 197 18.31 -6.97 23.30
N TYR A 198 17.79 -5.83 23.75
CA TYR A 198 17.74 -5.47 25.16
C TYR A 198 16.67 -6.26 25.91
N PHE A 199 15.48 -6.41 25.31
CA PHE A 199 14.39 -7.19 25.90
C PHE A 199 14.36 -8.65 25.43
N GLY A 200 15.14 -9.00 24.40
CA GLY A 200 15.13 -10.33 23.76
C GLY A 200 13.77 -10.67 23.18
N VAL A 201 13.12 -9.71 22.52
CA VAL A 201 11.81 -9.91 21.90
C VAL A 201 11.86 -9.59 20.40
N GLY A 202 11.11 -10.35 19.64
CA GLY A 202 10.85 -10.06 18.23
C GLY A 202 9.49 -9.37 18.05
N SER A 203 9.40 -8.47 17.08
CA SER A 203 8.15 -7.81 16.67
C SER A 203 7.97 -7.92 15.16
N LEU A 204 6.73 -8.11 14.73
CA LEU A 204 6.34 -8.13 13.31
C LEU A 204 4.90 -7.60 13.20
N ASP A 205 4.70 -6.29 13.38
CA ASP A 205 3.36 -5.68 13.47
C ASP A 205 2.67 -5.49 12.12
N GLN A 206 3.44 -5.34 11.07
CA GLN A 206 2.97 -5.18 9.70
C GLN A 206 3.59 -6.26 8.80
N PRO A 207 3.09 -7.52 8.85
CA PRO A 207 3.65 -8.60 8.05
C PRO A 207 3.47 -8.34 6.56
N THR A 208 4.55 -8.56 5.81
CA THR A 208 4.55 -8.47 4.35
C THR A 208 4.14 -9.79 3.70
N PRO A 209 3.91 -9.86 2.38
CA PRO A 209 3.79 -11.13 1.68
C PRO A 209 5.03 -12.02 1.88
N PHE A 210 6.23 -11.45 1.97
CA PHE A 210 7.45 -12.18 2.27
C PHE A 210 7.36 -12.87 3.64
N ASP A 211 7.02 -12.14 4.70
CA ASP A 211 6.87 -12.67 6.05
C ASP A 211 5.81 -13.77 6.15
N ALA A 212 4.75 -13.65 5.35
CA ALA A 212 3.65 -14.60 5.35
C ALA A 212 4.03 -15.99 4.78
N TYR A 213 5.13 -16.07 4.02
CA TYR A 213 5.68 -17.32 3.53
C TYR A 213 6.82 -17.87 4.42
N LEU A 214 7.29 -17.12 5.41
CA LEU A 214 8.27 -17.63 6.36
C LEU A 214 7.62 -18.55 7.38
N GLN A 215 8.24 -19.69 7.61
CA GLN A 215 7.79 -20.71 8.58
C GLN A 215 8.96 -21.18 9.45
N THR A 216 8.65 -21.50 10.69
CA THR A 216 9.52 -22.31 11.55
C THR A 216 9.59 -23.76 11.04
N ILE A 217 10.53 -24.55 11.53
CA ILE A 217 10.66 -25.97 11.13
C ILE A 217 9.43 -26.79 11.53
N ASP A 218 8.75 -26.42 12.62
CA ASP A 218 7.48 -27.02 13.06
C ASP A 218 6.25 -26.44 12.34
N GLU A 219 6.47 -25.82 11.17
CA GLU A 219 5.46 -25.36 10.21
C GLU A 219 4.57 -24.19 10.67
N ARG A 220 4.90 -23.50 11.75
CA ARG A 220 4.20 -22.30 12.15
C ARG A 220 4.69 -21.10 11.34
N ARG A 221 3.78 -20.35 10.75
CA ARG A 221 4.16 -19.15 10.00
C ARG A 221 4.70 -18.08 10.94
N LEU A 222 5.74 -17.37 10.50
CA LEU A 222 6.33 -16.27 11.25
C LEU A 222 5.27 -15.20 11.56
N ALA A 223 4.44 -14.87 10.57
CA ALA A 223 3.37 -13.89 10.70
C ALA A 223 2.26 -14.27 11.71
N ASP A 224 2.20 -15.50 12.20
CA ASP A 224 1.21 -15.98 13.14
C ASP A 224 1.72 -16.03 14.58
N LEU A 225 3.03 -15.85 14.78
CA LEU A 225 3.60 -15.85 16.13
C LEU A 225 3.19 -14.58 16.89
N PRO A 226 3.03 -14.65 18.23
CA PRO A 226 2.71 -13.47 19.04
C PRO A 226 3.71 -12.34 18.83
N THR A 227 3.23 -11.10 18.81
CA THR A 227 4.06 -9.90 18.61
C THR A 227 3.68 -8.79 19.58
N PRO A 228 4.62 -8.15 20.29
CA PRO A 228 6.02 -8.60 20.45
C PRO A 228 6.12 -9.86 21.32
N SER A 229 7.10 -10.74 21.08
CA SER A 229 7.29 -11.92 21.92
C SER A 229 8.72 -12.48 21.88
N LYS A 230 9.09 -13.25 22.93
CA LYS A 230 10.31 -14.05 22.96
C LYS A 230 10.25 -15.21 21.98
N GLU A 231 9.07 -15.73 21.73
CA GLU A 231 8.85 -16.82 20.77
C GLU A 231 9.21 -16.37 19.35
N LEU A 232 8.75 -15.18 18.97
CA LEU A 232 9.15 -14.56 17.69
C LEU A 232 10.65 -14.29 17.65
N ALA A 233 11.26 -13.73 18.72
CA ALA A 233 12.71 -13.55 18.80
C ALA A 233 13.49 -14.86 18.59
N THR A 234 13.02 -15.95 19.17
CA THR A 234 13.60 -17.28 18.97
C THR A 234 13.49 -17.73 17.51
N ALA A 235 12.33 -17.55 16.89
CA ALA A 235 12.14 -17.88 15.48
C ALA A 235 13.10 -17.10 14.56
N LEU A 236 13.33 -15.81 14.84
CA LEU A 236 14.23 -14.95 14.07
C LEU A 236 15.73 -15.34 14.17
N THR A 237 16.10 -16.14 15.18
CA THR A 237 17.50 -16.52 15.47
C THR A 237 17.74 -18.02 15.45
N THR A 238 16.79 -18.81 14.94
CA THR A 238 16.95 -20.27 14.82
C THR A 238 16.88 -20.69 13.37
N SER A 239 15.80 -21.32 12.96
CA SER A 239 15.68 -21.83 11.60
C SER A 239 14.32 -21.47 11.01
N LEU A 240 14.34 -20.60 10.03
CA LEU A 240 13.20 -20.28 9.19
C LEU A 240 13.39 -20.90 7.80
N VAL A 241 12.28 -21.27 7.19
CA VAL A 241 12.21 -21.80 5.84
C VAL A 241 11.12 -21.09 5.05
N TRP A 242 11.28 -21.03 3.74
CA TRP A 242 10.25 -20.55 2.83
C TRP A 242 9.19 -21.61 2.57
N SER A 243 7.92 -21.26 2.64
CA SER A 243 6.79 -22.17 2.47
C SER A 243 6.02 -21.99 1.16
N GLY A 244 6.44 -21.05 0.32
CA GLY A 244 5.79 -20.79 -0.96
C GLY A 244 5.97 -21.94 -1.94
N PRO A 245 4.88 -22.38 -2.62
CA PRO A 245 4.93 -23.60 -3.43
C PRO A 245 5.84 -23.49 -4.65
N LEU A 246 5.98 -22.27 -5.23
CA LEU A 246 6.86 -22.06 -6.37
C LEU A 246 8.32 -22.07 -5.94
N GLY A 247 8.66 -21.44 -4.82
CA GLY A 247 10.00 -21.48 -4.24
C GLY A 247 10.41 -22.90 -3.86
N ILE A 248 9.52 -23.68 -3.22
CA ILE A 248 9.77 -25.08 -2.90
C ILE A 248 10.03 -25.89 -4.19
N LYS A 249 9.21 -25.70 -5.21
CA LYS A 249 9.39 -26.39 -6.50
C LYS A 249 10.73 -26.03 -7.16
N ALA A 250 11.10 -24.76 -7.16
CA ALA A 250 12.36 -24.29 -7.74
C ALA A 250 13.57 -24.83 -6.97
N ASN A 251 13.42 -25.07 -5.67
CA ASN A 251 14.45 -25.67 -4.80
C ASN A 251 14.34 -27.22 -4.74
N GLY A 252 13.95 -27.86 -5.83
CA GLY A 252 13.91 -29.32 -5.92
C GLY A 252 12.92 -30.03 -5.00
N GLY A 253 11.88 -29.34 -4.54
CA GLY A 253 10.85 -29.86 -3.62
C GLY A 253 11.19 -29.71 -2.14
N VAL A 254 12.32 -29.07 -1.80
CA VAL A 254 12.74 -28.80 -0.43
C VAL A 254 12.42 -27.34 -0.08
N LYS A 255 11.92 -27.09 1.14
CA LYS A 255 11.69 -25.72 1.63
C LYS A 255 13.03 -24.97 1.71
N PRO A 256 13.21 -23.85 0.98
CA PRO A 256 14.44 -23.04 1.03
C PRO A 256 14.71 -22.55 2.45
N ARG A 257 15.96 -22.64 2.90
CA ARG A 257 16.37 -22.12 4.20
C ARG A 257 16.65 -20.63 4.10
N MET A 258 16.20 -19.90 5.13
CA MET A 258 16.48 -18.49 5.27
C MET A 258 17.66 -18.26 6.21
N TYR A 259 18.35 -17.14 6.03
CA TYR A 259 19.45 -16.72 6.88
C TYR A 259 18.96 -16.32 8.27
N THR A 260 19.21 -17.16 9.26
CA THR A 260 18.82 -16.95 10.67
C THR A 260 19.98 -17.31 11.60
N PRO A 261 21.02 -16.44 11.65
CA PRO A 261 22.17 -16.66 12.52
C PRO A 261 21.73 -16.59 13.99
N SER A 262 22.48 -17.29 14.87
CA SER A 262 22.20 -17.34 16.32
C SER A 262 22.21 -15.97 17.01
N ARG A 263 22.88 -14.98 16.41
CA ARG A 263 22.81 -13.57 16.77
C ARG A 263 22.11 -12.83 15.65
N TYR A 264 20.99 -12.18 15.98
CA TYR A 264 20.25 -11.40 14.99
C TYR A 264 21.10 -10.27 14.41
N GLU A 265 21.16 -10.18 13.09
CA GLU A 265 21.87 -9.18 12.32
C GLU A 265 20.86 -8.30 11.59
N SER A 266 20.72 -7.06 12.05
CA SER A 266 19.76 -6.12 11.47
C SER A 266 20.09 -5.86 9.99
N GLY A 267 19.08 -5.99 9.13
CA GLY A 267 19.19 -5.84 7.68
C GLY A 267 19.65 -7.11 6.93
N SER A 268 20.07 -8.16 7.64
CA SER A 268 20.42 -9.44 7.01
C SER A 268 19.58 -10.60 7.48
N SER A 269 19.42 -10.78 8.79
CA SER A 269 18.62 -11.88 9.33
C SER A 269 17.23 -11.88 8.72
N THR A 270 16.75 -13.08 8.39
CA THR A 270 15.42 -13.34 7.82
C THR A 270 15.20 -12.84 6.40
N SER A 271 15.90 -11.81 5.97
CA SER A 271 15.74 -11.16 4.65
C SER A 271 16.65 -11.72 3.57
N HIS A 272 17.36 -12.81 3.85
CA HIS A 272 18.28 -13.46 2.92
C HIS A 272 18.10 -14.98 2.90
N LEU A 273 18.59 -15.60 1.83
CA LEU A 273 18.80 -17.04 1.76
C LEU A 273 19.96 -17.44 2.68
N ASP A 274 19.89 -18.65 3.25
CA ASP A 274 20.90 -19.15 4.17
C ASP A 274 22.28 -19.26 3.50
N GLU A 275 23.26 -18.51 3.98
CA GLU A 275 24.62 -18.44 3.45
C GLU A 275 25.25 -19.83 3.32
N ALA A 276 25.17 -20.66 4.39
CA ALA A 276 25.77 -21.98 4.41
C ALA A 276 25.16 -22.95 3.39
N THR A 277 23.91 -22.73 3.00
CA THR A 277 23.19 -23.56 2.03
C THR A 277 23.39 -23.08 0.59
N PHE A 278 23.44 -21.75 0.37
CA PHE A 278 23.31 -21.17 -0.95
C PHE A 278 24.57 -20.45 -1.46
N SER A 279 25.58 -20.15 -0.64
CA SER A 279 26.79 -19.44 -1.09
C SER A 279 27.51 -20.11 -2.27
N ASN A 280 27.40 -21.41 -2.41
CA ASN A 280 27.98 -22.19 -3.51
C ASN A 280 26.94 -22.73 -4.50
N SER A 281 25.69 -22.25 -4.47
CA SER A 281 24.63 -22.74 -5.33
C SER A 281 24.63 -22.12 -6.73
N GLY A 282 25.60 -21.26 -7.04
CA GLY A 282 25.74 -20.62 -8.35
C GLY A 282 24.64 -19.60 -8.61
N VAL A 283 23.69 -19.93 -9.50
CA VAL A 283 22.65 -18.99 -9.94
C VAL A 283 21.66 -18.55 -8.83
N ASP A 284 21.55 -19.31 -7.74
CA ASP A 284 20.61 -19.00 -6.65
C ASP A 284 21.28 -18.35 -5.43
N SER A 285 22.55 -17.93 -5.54
CA SER A 285 23.30 -17.28 -4.45
C SER A 285 23.08 -15.77 -4.36
N LEU A 286 22.39 -15.13 -5.32
CA LEU A 286 22.25 -13.66 -5.37
C LEU A 286 21.74 -13.08 -4.05
N MET A 287 20.78 -13.72 -3.38
CA MET A 287 20.17 -13.21 -2.14
C MET A 287 20.76 -13.84 -0.87
N THR A 288 22.01 -14.29 -0.88
CA THR A 288 22.78 -14.53 0.35
C THR A 288 23.24 -13.20 0.96
N PRO A 289 23.51 -13.14 2.29
CA PRO A 289 23.77 -11.87 2.97
C PRO A 289 25.14 -11.25 2.64
N SER A 290 26.05 -11.97 1.98
CA SER A 290 27.37 -11.48 1.62
C SER A 290 27.70 -11.71 0.15
N LEU A 291 28.56 -10.83 -0.39
CA LEU A 291 29.18 -10.99 -1.69
C LEU A 291 30.71 -11.07 -1.47
N ASP A 292 31.35 -12.11 -1.98
CA ASP A 292 32.78 -12.26 -1.91
C ASP A 292 33.52 -11.45 -2.99
N PRO A 293 34.75 -11.01 -2.74
CA PRO A 293 35.55 -10.35 -3.75
C PRO A 293 35.76 -11.25 -4.97
N GLY A 294 35.54 -10.72 -6.17
CA GLY A 294 35.62 -11.49 -7.40
C GLY A 294 34.35 -12.22 -7.78
N GLU A 295 33.36 -12.32 -6.88
CA GLU A 295 32.08 -12.96 -7.16
C GLU A 295 31.20 -12.07 -8.05
N VAL A 296 30.45 -12.72 -8.97
CA VAL A 296 29.66 -12.01 -10.00
C VAL A 296 28.33 -12.72 -10.21
N PHE A 297 27.23 -11.98 -10.10
CA PHE A 297 25.86 -12.40 -10.43
C PHE A 297 25.31 -11.56 -11.56
N LYS A 298 24.80 -12.20 -12.61
CA LYS A 298 24.20 -11.51 -13.76
C LYS A 298 22.74 -11.93 -14.01
N GLU A 299 22.15 -12.68 -13.10
CA GLU A 299 20.76 -13.12 -13.13
C GLU A 299 20.24 -13.29 -11.68
N PRO A 300 18.94 -13.09 -11.44
CA PRO A 300 18.36 -13.29 -10.11
C PRO A 300 18.33 -14.75 -9.64
N GLY A 301 18.43 -15.68 -10.59
CA GLY A 301 18.27 -17.12 -10.30
C GLY A 301 16.82 -17.60 -10.24
N PRO A 302 16.57 -18.87 -10.58
CA PRO A 302 15.21 -19.42 -10.64
C PRO A 302 14.54 -19.48 -9.26
N LEU A 303 15.27 -19.71 -8.18
CA LEU A 303 14.73 -19.76 -6.83
C LEU A 303 14.19 -18.40 -6.41
N LEU A 304 14.99 -17.33 -6.51
CA LEU A 304 14.55 -15.98 -6.16
C LEU A 304 13.31 -15.57 -6.97
N LEU A 305 13.32 -15.80 -8.29
CA LEU A 305 12.18 -15.46 -9.15
C LEU A 305 10.91 -16.22 -8.76
N ALA A 306 11.03 -17.48 -8.38
CA ALA A 306 9.91 -18.29 -7.91
C ALA A 306 9.36 -17.79 -6.57
N MET A 307 10.24 -17.45 -5.62
CA MET A 307 9.84 -16.88 -4.32
C MET A 307 9.15 -15.50 -4.50
N MET A 308 9.64 -14.67 -5.41
CA MET A 308 8.99 -13.40 -5.73
C MET A 308 7.64 -13.58 -6.44
N GLU A 309 7.46 -14.61 -7.25
CA GLU A 309 6.16 -14.92 -7.85
C GLU A 309 5.19 -15.50 -6.79
N ASP A 310 5.66 -16.25 -5.78
CA ASP A 310 4.85 -16.65 -4.63
C ASP A 310 4.25 -15.42 -3.93
N MET A 311 5.02 -14.35 -3.72
CA MET A 311 4.55 -13.12 -3.06
C MET A 311 3.43 -12.38 -3.83
N ARG A 312 3.23 -12.68 -5.09
CA ARG A 312 2.12 -12.15 -5.91
C ARG A 312 0.80 -12.91 -5.70
N ASN A 313 0.85 -14.00 -4.97
CA ASN A 313 -0.29 -14.85 -4.68
C ASN A 313 -0.71 -14.71 -3.21
N LYS A 314 -1.91 -15.19 -2.91
CA LYS A 314 -2.37 -15.27 -1.53
C LYS A 314 -1.59 -16.39 -0.82
N PRO A 315 -0.92 -16.10 0.31
CA PRO A 315 -0.25 -17.13 1.08
C PRO A 315 -1.23 -18.21 1.58
N PRO A 316 -0.79 -19.44 1.79
CA PRO A 316 -1.60 -20.47 2.46
C PRO A 316 -2.07 -19.93 3.82
N ALA A 317 -3.28 -20.29 4.21
CA ALA A 317 -3.77 -19.99 5.55
C ALA A 317 -2.87 -20.69 6.59
N GLY A 318 -2.48 -19.95 7.64
CA GLY A 318 -1.77 -20.56 8.76
C GLY A 318 -2.69 -21.44 9.62
N ILE A 319 -2.08 -22.17 10.53
CA ILE A 319 -2.81 -22.98 11.52
C ILE A 319 -3.30 -22.05 12.62
N ALA A 320 -4.60 -21.89 12.78
CA ALA A 320 -5.17 -21.14 13.88
C ALA A 320 -5.02 -21.96 15.18
N THR A 321 -4.52 -21.31 16.23
CA THR A 321 -4.40 -21.91 17.56
C THR A 321 -5.53 -21.49 18.49
N ASP A 322 -6.18 -20.38 18.20
CA ASP A 322 -7.24 -19.79 19.02
C ASP A 322 -8.45 -19.35 18.18
N LEU A 323 -9.60 -19.24 18.84
CA LEU A 323 -10.75 -18.54 18.26
C LEU A 323 -10.43 -17.06 18.07
N PRO A 324 -10.97 -16.40 17.03
CA PRO A 324 -10.78 -14.97 16.85
C PRO A 324 -11.36 -14.18 18.02
N LEU A 325 -10.69 -13.09 18.38
CA LEU A 325 -11.31 -12.04 19.19
C LEU A 325 -12.36 -11.29 18.34
N SER A 326 -13.29 -10.61 19.00
CA SER A 326 -14.28 -9.77 18.33
C SER A 326 -13.60 -8.65 17.53
N PRO A 327 -14.10 -8.30 16.33
CA PRO A 327 -13.75 -7.05 15.67
C PRO A 327 -13.99 -5.85 16.57
N ARG A 328 -13.34 -4.72 16.30
CA ARG A 328 -13.38 -3.52 17.13
C ARG A 328 -14.10 -2.38 16.41
N ASN A 329 -14.58 -1.40 17.17
CA ASN A 329 -15.15 -0.13 16.66
C ASN A 329 -16.18 -0.29 15.55
N PRO A 330 -17.20 -1.18 15.67
CA PRO A 330 -18.18 -1.36 14.63
C PRO A 330 -19.07 -0.14 14.52
N GLN A 331 -19.23 0.39 13.31
CA GLN A 331 -20.11 1.50 13.00
C GLN A 331 -21.02 1.16 11.82
N ALA A 332 -22.19 1.77 11.79
CA ALA A 332 -23.10 1.72 10.65
C ALA A 332 -23.31 3.14 10.13
N LEU A 333 -22.94 3.39 8.88
CA LEU A 333 -23.17 4.64 8.16
C LEU A 333 -24.40 4.49 7.28
N ILE A 334 -25.38 5.37 7.45
CA ILE A 334 -26.67 5.27 6.73
C ILE A 334 -26.54 5.71 5.27
N ALA A 335 -27.31 5.03 4.40
CA ALA A 335 -27.52 5.40 3.01
C ALA A 335 -28.98 5.12 2.63
N ASP A 336 -29.37 5.44 1.38
CA ASP A 336 -30.72 5.16 0.88
C ASP A 336 -30.93 3.65 0.78
N SER A 337 -31.89 3.13 1.52
CA SER A 337 -32.25 1.72 1.58
C SER A 337 -31.05 0.79 1.87
N ALA A 338 -30.00 1.33 2.53
CA ALA A 338 -28.74 0.65 2.79
C ALA A 338 -28.03 1.19 4.04
N ALA A 339 -27.03 0.43 4.52
CA ALA A 339 -26.06 0.85 5.51
C ALA A 339 -24.69 0.31 5.17
N LEU A 340 -23.65 1.13 5.28
CA LEU A 340 -22.25 0.73 5.16
C LEU A 340 -21.72 0.42 6.56
N ILE A 341 -21.31 -0.83 6.80
CA ILE A 341 -20.82 -1.29 8.08
C ILE A 341 -19.31 -1.26 8.05
N THR A 342 -18.72 -0.43 8.92
CA THR A 342 -17.26 -0.33 9.10
C THR A 342 -16.87 -0.93 10.44
N PHE A 343 -15.67 -1.49 10.52
CA PHE A 343 -15.09 -2.04 11.74
C PHE A 343 -13.58 -2.17 11.59
N ASP A 344 -12.88 -2.22 12.71
CA ASP A 344 -11.47 -2.56 12.75
C ASP A 344 -11.31 -4.07 12.98
N PRO A 345 -10.23 -4.67 12.51
CA PRO A 345 -9.88 -6.05 12.84
C PRO A 345 -9.76 -6.26 14.36
N PRO A 346 -9.82 -7.51 14.84
CA PRO A 346 -9.46 -7.86 16.21
C PRO A 346 -8.06 -7.34 16.61
N ALA A 347 -7.84 -7.15 17.90
CA ALA A 347 -6.55 -6.64 18.41
C ALA A 347 -5.38 -7.60 18.15
N ASN A 348 -5.64 -8.91 18.11
CA ASN A 348 -4.65 -9.93 17.78
C ASN A 348 -5.19 -10.79 16.62
N LEU A 349 -4.55 -10.66 15.44
CA LEU A 349 -4.93 -11.41 14.24
C LEU A 349 -4.14 -12.71 14.09
N ARG A 350 -3.01 -12.86 14.77
CA ARG A 350 -1.97 -13.80 14.40
C ARG A 350 -2.21 -15.21 14.89
N THR A 351 -2.63 -15.34 16.12
CA THR A 351 -3.02 -16.65 16.68
C THR A 351 -4.38 -17.11 16.16
N ALA A 352 -5.14 -16.21 15.60
CA ALA A 352 -6.53 -16.45 15.21
C ALA A 352 -6.75 -16.69 13.72
N GLN A 353 -5.83 -16.31 12.82
CA GLN A 353 -5.92 -16.58 11.37
C GLN A 353 -7.30 -16.34 10.77
N ILE A 354 -7.76 -15.08 10.78
CA ILE A 354 -9.11 -14.75 10.33
C ILE A 354 -9.27 -15.05 8.84
N THR A 355 -10.27 -15.88 8.51
CA THR A 355 -10.60 -16.26 7.15
C THR A 355 -11.71 -15.40 6.54
N GLU A 356 -12.64 -14.90 7.36
CA GLU A 356 -13.75 -14.04 6.92
C GLU A 356 -14.36 -13.27 8.11
N TYR A 357 -15.09 -12.20 7.79
CA TYR A 357 -15.96 -11.49 8.72
C TYR A 357 -17.43 -11.75 8.38
N LEU A 358 -18.24 -11.88 9.42
CA LEU A 358 -19.69 -12.10 9.32
C LEU A 358 -20.39 -10.83 9.76
N VAL A 359 -21.13 -10.20 8.87
CA VAL A 359 -21.94 -9.00 9.17
C VAL A 359 -23.41 -9.38 9.07
N LYS A 360 -24.11 -9.34 10.20
CA LYS A 360 -25.52 -9.77 10.29
C LYS A 360 -26.43 -8.61 10.66
N ASN A 361 -27.53 -8.46 9.92
CA ASN A 361 -28.63 -7.59 10.26
C ASN A 361 -29.48 -8.26 11.36
N LEU A 362 -29.47 -7.69 12.56
CA LEU A 362 -30.14 -8.30 13.72
C LEU A 362 -31.66 -8.28 13.61
N LYS A 363 -32.23 -7.38 12.80
CA LYS A 363 -33.70 -7.31 12.58
C LYS A 363 -34.21 -8.34 11.56
N THR A 364 -33.46 -8.55 10.47
CA THR A 364 -33.90 -9.41 9.38
C THR A 364 -33.21 -10.78 9.36
N GLY A 365 -32.14 -10.95 10.12
CA GLY A 365 -31.32 -12.15 10.12
C GLY A 365 -30.39 -12.28 8.90
N VAL A 366 -30.48 -11.39 7.92
CA VAL A 366 -29.62 -11.42 6.72
C VAL A 366 -28.16 -11.24 7.12
N GLU A 367 -27.31 -12.17 6.70
CA GLU A 367 -25.88 -12.18 6.94
C GLU A 367 -25.11 -12.02 5.64
N LYS A 368 -24.04 -11.23 5.66
CA LYS A 368 -23.06 -11.13 4.59
C LYS A 368 -21.68 -11.52 5.10
N LYS A 369 -20.94 -12.21 4.26
CA LYS A 369 -19.53 -12.56 4.46
C LYS A 369 -18.64 -11.59 3.72
N SER A 370 -17.51 -11.23 4.32
CA SER A 370 -16.52 -10.35 3.71
C SER A 370 -15.12 -10.70 4.21
N PHE A 371 -14.12 -10.44 3.40
CA PHE A 371 -12.71 -10.57 3.80
C PHE A 371 -12.18 -9.30 4.50
N SER A 372 -12.92 -8.20 4.42
CA SER A 372 -12.48 -6.91 4.99
C SER A 372 -13.67 -5.99 5.28
N SER A 373 -13.41 -4.92 6.04
CA SER A 373 -14.26 -3.73 6.16
C SER A 373 -13.95 -2.76 4.99
N PRO A 374 -14.96 -2.00 4.49
CA PRO A 374 -16.36 -1.96 4.89
C PRO A 374 -17.24 -3.01 4.21
N VAL A 375 -18.45 -3.25 4.77
CA VAL A 375 -19.46 -4.15 4.22
C VAL A 375 -20.77 -3.40 3.95
N LEU A 376 -21.24 -3.41 2.70
CA LEU A 376 -22.50 -2.75 2.33
C LEU A 376 -23.69 -3.69 2.55
N MET A 377 -24.60 -3.31 3.45
CA MET A 377 -25.88 -3.98 3.70
C MET A 377 -26.99 -3.24 2.95
N THR A 378 -27.60 -3.88 1.96
CA THR A 378 -28.67 -3.32 1.09
C THR A 378 -30.05 -3.90 1.41
N GLY A 379 -31.10 -3.37 0.77
CA GLY A 379 -32.45 -3.87 0.94
C GLY A 379 -33.12 -3.46 2.27
N LEU A 380 -32.64 -2.38 2.88
CA LEU A 380 -33.19 -1.84 4.11
C LEU A 380 -34.38 -0.93 3.79
N LYS A 381 -35.37 -0.92 4.67
CA LYS A 381 -36.51 0.00 4.56
C LYS A 381 -36.17 1.32 5.22
N ASN A 382 -36.17 2.42 4.47
CA ASN A 382 -35.98 3.77 5.00
C ASN A 382 -37.01 4.09 6.10
N GLY A 383 -36.58 4.81 7.13
CA GLY A 383 -37.37 5.13 8.29
C GLY A 383 -37.54 3.99 9.32
N SER A 384 -36.97 2.81 9.09
CA SER A 384 -36.95 1.71 10.05
C SER A 384 -35.62 1.62 10.78
N THR A 385 -35.66 1.27 12.06
CA THR A 385 -34.48 1.07 12.88
C THR A 385 -33.81 -0.27 12.58
N TYR A 386 -32.47 -0.28 12.42
CA TYR A 386 -31.66 -1.46 12.25
C TYR A 386 -30.44 -1.41 13.18
N GLN A 387 -29.97 -2.58 13.55
CA GLN A 387 -28.72 -2.80 14.25
C GLN A 387 -28.00 -3.98 13.58
N PHE A 388 -26.69 -3.92 13.52
CA PHE A 388 -25.88 -4.98 12.89
C PHE A 388 -24.90 -5.54 13.90
N SER A 389 -24.59 -6.84 13.78
CA SER A 389 -23.49 -7.46 14.48
C SER A 389 -22.37 -7.79 13.53
N VAL A 390 -21.14 -7.74 14.01
CA VAL A 390 -19.91 -8.11 13.29
C VAL A 390 -19.16 -9.16 14.09
N ALA A 391 -18.77 -10.26 13.46
CA ALA A 391 -17.94 -11.30 14.05
C ALA A 391 -16.81 -11.67 13.09
N ALA A 392 -15.71 -12.17 13.61
CA ALA A 392 -14.60 -12.73 12.84
C ALA A 392 -14.69 -14.26 12.87
N ARG A 393 -14.25 -14.93 11.79
CA ARG A 393 -14.21 -16.39 11.68
C ARG A 393 -12.82 -16.86 11.32
N ASN A 394 -12.41 -18.00 11.86
CA ASN A 394 -11.25 -18.78 11.43
C ASN A 394 -11.63 -20.28 11.29
N SER A 395 -10.62 -21.15 11.10
CA SER A 395 -10.83 -22.60 10.97
C SER A 395 -11.38 -23.27 12.23
N LEU A 396 -11.19 -22.67 13.42
CA LEU A 396 -11.65 -23.20 14.70
C LEU A 396 -13.07 -22.74 15.05
N GLY A 397 -13.54 -21.61 14.47
CA GLY A 397 -14.89 -21.14 14.72
C GLY A 397 -15.09 -19.63 14.53
N VAL A 398 -16.08 -19.08 15.22
CA VAL A 398 -16.51 -17.68 15.12
C VAL A 398 -16.32 -16.97 16.46
N SER A 399 -15.84 -15.75 16.42
CA SER A 399 -15.71 -14.90 17.60
C SER A 399 -17.07 -14.54 18.20
N ALA A 400 -17.09 -14.06 19.45
CA ALA A 400 -18.25 -13.34 19.96
C ALA A 400 -18.58 -12.15 19.04
N PRO A 401 -19.86 -11.93 18.69
CA PRO A 401 -20.24 -10.79 17.85
C PRO A 401 -20.20 -9.48 18.65
N ILE A 402 -19.86 -8.39 17.98
CA ILE A 402 -19.97 -7.03 18.51
C ILE A 402 -20.98 -6.24 17.70
N ASN A 403 -21.80 -5.43 18.35
CA ASN A 403 -22.91 -4.74 17.71
C ASN A 403 -22.58 -3.28 17.39
N THR A 404 -23.08 -2.79 16.26
CA THR A 404 -23.09 -1.36 15.95
C THR A 404 -24.10 -0.62 16.86
N LYS A 405 -24.05 0.69 16.88
CA LYS A 405 -25.20 1.49 17.33
C LYS A 405 -26.36 1.29 16.35
N SER A 406 -27.60 1.48 16.86
CA SER A 406 -28.80 1.46 16.00
C SER A 406 -28.79 2.64 15.04
N VAL A 407 -29.22 2.39 13.80
CA VAL A 407 -29.31 3.40 12.72
C VAL A 407 -30.66 3.33 12.01
N ILE A 408 -31.05 4.45 11.38
CA ILE A 408 -32.29 4.54 10.58
C ILE A 408 -31.87 4.99 9.17
N PRO A 409 -31.85 4.08 8.18
CA PRO A 409 -31.64 4.43 6.79
C PRO A 409 -32.63 5.49 6.31
N GLN A 410 -32.18 6.41 5.49
CA GLN A 410 -32.98 7.49 4.94
C GLN A 410 -32.83 7.51 3.42
N ALA A 411 -33.86 7.97 2.74
CA ALA A 411 -33.80 8.17 1.29
C ALA A 411 -32.63 9.14 0.99
N SER A 412 -31.86 8.82 -0.04
CA SER A 412 -30.84 9.70 -0.53
C SER A 412 -31.45 11.02 -0.99
N TRP A 413 -30.63 12.07 -0.98
CA TRP A 413 -31.01 13.37 -1.53
C TRP A 413 -31.54 13.18 -2.95
N LYS A 414 -32.72 13.76 -3.25
CA LYS A 414 -33.17 13.88 -4.63
C LYS A 414 -32.24 14.90 -5.31
N SER A 415 -31.43 14.45 -6.24
CA SER A 415 -30.75 15.37 -7.14
C SER A 415 -31.76 15.94 -8.12
N THR A 416 -31.76 17.25 -8.28
CA THR A 416 -32.57 17.96 -9.27
C THR A 416 -31.63 18.78 -10.14
N THR A 417 -31.74 18.61 -11.45
CA THR A 417 -31.01 19.48 -12.36
C THR A 417 -31.55 20.89 -12.25
N LEU A 418 -30.75 21.80 -11.71
CA LEU A 418 -31.12 23.19 -11.53
C LEU A 418 -31.23 23.93 -12.86
N ASP A 419 -30.27 23.71 -13.73
CA ASP A 419 -30.19 24.32 -15.07
C ASP A 419 -29.53 23.33 -16.05
N SER A 420 -30.31 22.75 -16.96
CA SER A 420 -29.80 21.81 -17.96
C SER A 420 -29.05 22.48 -19.11
N ALA A 421 -29.16 23.80 -19.24
CA ALA A 421 -28.49 24.56 -20.28
C ALA A 421 -27.09 25.05 -19.85
N ALA A 422 -26.82 25.08 -18.54
CA ALA A 422 -25.53 25.50 -17.99
C ALA A 422 -24.63 24.29 -17.73
N ASP A 423 -23.32 24.47 -17.90
CA ASP A 423 -22.33 23.41 -17.62
C ASP A 423 -21.78 23.43 -16.18
N GLY A 424 -22.00 24.51 -15.42
CA GLY A 424 -21.67 24.62 -14.01
C GLY A 424 -20.18 24.40 -13.67
N LYS A 425 -19.25 24.80 -14.53
CA LYS A 425 -17.80 24.64 -14.30
C LYS A 425 -17.32 25.25 -13.00
N SER A 426 -17.91 26.38 -12.61
CA SER A 426 -17.71 26.99 -11.30
C SER A 426 -19.04 27.16 -10.59
N VAL A 427 -19.11 26.75 -9.32
CA VAL A 427 -20.33 26.81 -8.51
C VAL A 427 -19.98 27.30 -7.11
N ALA A 428 -20.79 28.20 -6.59
CA ALA A 428 -20.75 28.65 -5.21
C ALA A 428 -22.15 28.63 -4.60
N SER A 429 -22.28 28.26 -3.34
CA SER A 429 -23.56 28.22 -2.65
C SER A 429 -23.53 29.00 -1.34
N SER A 430 -24.68 29.55 -0.96
CA SER A 430 -24.89 30.28 0.28
C SER A 430 -26.34 30.18 0.74
N THR A 431 -26.64 30.70 1.92
CA THR A 431 -28.02 30.83 2.41
C THR A 431 -28.44 32.29 2.35
N PHE A 432 -29.48 32.57 1.59
CA PHE A 432 -30.04 33.93 1.45
C PHE A 432 -31.48 33.97 1.98
N ASN A 433 -31.76 34.84 2.94
CA ASN A 433 -33.06 34.89 3.65
C ASN A 433 -33.50 33.52 4.18
N GLY A 434 -32.58 32.74 4.75
CA GLY A 434 -32.83 31.41 5.29
C GLY A 434 -33.11 30.32 4.24
N LYS A 435 -32.89 30.58 2.95
CA LYS A 435 -33.12 29.66 1.84
C LYS A 435 -31.89 29.50 0.96
N PRO A 436 -31.73 28.39 0.25
CA PRO A 436 -30.56 28.16 -0.61
C PRO A 436 -30.47 29.19 -1.75
N ALA A 437 -29.22 29.65 -1.99
CA ALA A 437 -28.84 30.42 -3.17
C ALA A 437 -27.58 29.81 -3.79
N ILE A 438 -27.53 29.70 -5.12
CA ILE A 438 -26.46 29.08 -5.87
C ILE A 438 -26.06 30.00 -7.01
N ALA A 439 -24.78 30.43 -7.04
CA ALA A 439 -24.18 31.06 -8.19
C ALA A 439 -23.41 30.03 -9.01
N TYR A 440 -23.48 30.13 -10.34
CA TYR A 440 -22.82 29.18 -11.23
C TYR A 440 -22.50 29.79 -12.58
N THR A 441 -21.47 29.28 -13.24
CA THR A 441 -21.13 29.70 -14.59
C THR A 441 -21.93 28.89 -15.63
N ASP A 442 -22.32 29.59 -16.69
CA ASP A 442 -22.84 28.99 -17.92
C ASP A 442 -21.86 29.36 -19.06
N SER A 443 -20.83 28.51 -19.23
CA SER A 443 -19.79 28.79 -20.21
C SER A 443 -20.27 28.71 -21.65
N LYS A 444 -21.41 28.06 -21.91
CA LYS A 444 -22.02 28.00 -23.24
C LYS A 444 -22.52 29.35 -23.69
N ASN A 445 -23.07 30.12 -22.75
CA ASN A 445 -23.59 31.46 -22.99
C ASN A 445 -22.66 32.57 -22.44
N GLY A 446 -21.54 32.19 -21.80
CA GLY A 446 -20.59 33.15 -21.20
C GLY A 446 -21.14 33.91 -20.00
N ASP A 447 -22.08 33.33 -19.25
CA ASP A 447 -22.82 34.05 -18.20
C ASP A 447 -22.44 33.59 -16.78
N LEU A 448 -22.51 34.50 -15.83
CA LEU A 448 -22.67 34.25 -14.42
C LEU A 448 -24.15 34.21 -14.08
N LYS A 449 -24.65 33.12 -13.60
CA LYS A 449 -26.05 32.95 -13.19
C LYS A 449 -26.18 32.80 -11.68
N LEU A 450 -27.31 33.28 -11.17
CA LEU A 450 -27.74 33.10 -9.78
C LEU A 450 -29.09 32.42 -9.74
N ALA A 451 -29.19 31.34 -8.98
CA ALA A 451 -30.44 30.71 -8.64
C ALA A 451 -30.77 30.91 -7.16
N THR A 452 -31.96 31.41 -6.85
CA THR A 452 -32.49 31.54 -5.48
C THR A 452 -33.74 30.70 -5.32
N PHE A 453 -33.86 30.00 -4.19
CA PHE A 453 -35.03 29.18 -3.87
C PHE A 453 -36.05 30.00 -3.08
N ASP A 454 -37.31 30.07 -3.50
CA ASP A 454 -38.36 30.81 -2.79
C ASP A 454 -39.12 29.98 -1.74
N GLY A 455 -38.73 28.68 -1.60
CA GLY A 455 -39.39 27.68 -0.76
C GLY A 455 -40.27 26.70 -1.54
N LYS A 456 -40.55 27.00 -2.82
CA LYS A 456 -41.34 26.15 -3.72
C LYS A 456 -40.64 25.87 -5.03
N LYS A 457 -39.97 26.89 -5.60
CA LYS A 457 -39.26 26.81 -6.90
C LYS A 457 -37.98 27.63 -6.90
N TRP A 458 -37.12 27.27 -7.82
CA TRP A 458 -35.90 28.02 -8.10
C TRP A 458 -36.18 29.13 -9.09
N LYS A 459 -35.78 30.37 -8.74
CA LYS A 459 -35.75 31.51 -9.66
C LYS A 459 -34.32 31.67 -10.15
N LYS A 460 -34.12 31.63 -11.46
CA LYS A 460 -32.81 31.78 -12.12
C LYS A 460 -32.73 33.13 -12.81
N ILE A 461 -31.60 33.82 -12.68
CA ILE A 461 -31.29 35.07 -13.38
C ILE A 461 -29.83 35.06 -13.86
N ALA A 462 -29.55 35.66 -15.02
CA ALA A 462 -28.21 36.01 -15.39
C ALA A 462 -27.81 37.27 -14.61
N VAL A 463 -26.71 37.18 -13.86
CA VAL A 463 -26.22 38.30 -13.04
C VAL A 463 -25.32 39.21 -13.88
N ASP A 464 -24.47 38.62 -14.69
CA ASP A 464 -23.55 39.27 -15.61
C ASP A 464 -23.14 38.33 -16.75
N GLY A 465 -22.47 38.82 -17.79
CA GLY A 465 -21.96 38.02 -18.89
C GLY A 465 -22.55 38.42 -20.25
N MET A 466 -22.27 37.60 -21.25
CA MET A 466 -22.52 37.92 -22.66
C MET A 466 -24.02 38.02 -23.02
N SER A 467 -24.87 37.27 -22.37
CA SER A 467 -26.32 37.28 -22.69
C SER A 467 -27.12 38.34 -21.96
N ARG A 468 -26.55 39.04 -20.98
CA ARG A 468 -27.25 40.04 -20.18
C ARG A 468 -27.16 41.43 -20.79
N THR A 469 -28.29 41.94 -21.28
CA THR A 469 -28.41 43.33 -21.69
C THR A 469 -28.28 44.25 -20.47
N GLY A 470 -27.28 45.16 -20.48
CA GLY A 470 -26.98 46.05 -19.37
C GLY A 470 -26.15 45.43 -18.24
N GLY A 471 -25.52 44.30 -18.45
CA GLY A 471 -24.49 43.70 -17.57
C GLY A 471 -23.21 44.57 -17.53
N ARG A 472 -22.34 44.33 -16.54
CA ARG A 472 -21.07 45.04 -16.38
C ARG A 472 -20.00 44.56 -17.34
N THR A 473 -20.11 43.32 -17.81
CA THR A 473 -19.19 42.75 -18.77
C THR A 473 -19.90 42.32 -20.05
N THR A 474 -19.16 42.37 -21.17
CA THR A 474 -19.62 41.90 -22.47
C THR A 474 -18.82 40.68 -22.91
N HIS A 475 -17.96 40.13 -22.01
CA HIS A 475 -17.10 38.99 -22.24
C HIS A 475 -17.62 37.78 -21.45
N ALA A 476 -17.22 36.59 -21.87
CA ALA A 476 -17.49 35.37 -21.12
C ALA A 476 -16.89 35.44 -19.72
N ILE A 477 -17.68 35.05 -18.72
CA ILE A 477 -17.23 34.93 -17.34
C ILE A 477 -16.65 33.55 -17.14
N GLU A 478 -15.34 33.50 -16.84
CA GLU A 478 -14.58 32.29 -16.60
C GLU A 478 -13.84 32.40 -15.26
N GLY A 479 -13.51 31.23 -14.65
CA GLY A 479 -12.75 31.14 -13.42
C GLY A 479 -13.60 30.84 -12.19
N PRO A 480 -12.95 30.77 -11.00
CA PRO A 480 -13.62 30.45 -9.75
C PRO A 480 -14.56 31.61 -9.34
N ILE A 481 -15.71 31.20 -8.80
CA ILE A 481 -16.70 32.15 -8.25
C ILE A 481 -16.87 31.94 -6.76
N SER A 482 -17.24 32.99 -6.04
CA SER A 482 -17.67 32.91 -4.65
C SER A 482 -19.00 33.64 -4.47
N LEU A 483 -19.80 33.21 -3.51
CA LEU A 483 -21.08 33.78 -3.18
C LEU A 483 -21.10 34.17 -1.71
N CYS A 484 -21.13 35.43 -1.42
CA CYS A 484 -21.19 35.98 -0.07
C CYS A 484 -22.55 36.60 0.20
N VAL A 485 -23.02 36.50 1.44
CA VAL A 485 -24.23 37.13 1.94
C VAL A 485 -23.82 38.20 2.95
N ASN A 486 -24.22 39.41 2.73
CA ASN A 486 -24.00 40.52 3.66
C ASN A 486 -25.35 41.00 4.25
N GLY A 487 -25.36 41.39 5.51
CA GLY A 487 -26.55 41.85 6.23
C GLY A 487 -27.23 40.74 7.07
N ASN A 488 -28.20 41.18 7.88
CA ASN A 488 -28.95 40.31 8.81
C ASN A 488 -30.46 40.40 8.57
N GLY A 489 -31.16 39.29 8.80
CA GLY A 489 -32.62 39.22 8.65
C GLY A 489 -33.08 39.55 7.22
N ASN A 490 -34.09 40.39 7.09
CA ASN A 490 -34.71 40.76 5.80
C ASN A 490 -33.90 41.79 4.99
N LYS A 491 -32.73 42.23 5.47
CA LYS A 491 -31.83 43.20 4.80
C LYS A 491 -30.56 42.53 4.28
N GLN A 492 -30.66 41.32 3.78
CA GLN A 492 -29.53 40.61 3.19
C GLN A 492 -29.33 40.99 1.72
N THR A 493 -28.06 41.08 1.32
CA THR A 493 -27.63 41.22 -0.09
C THR A 493 -26.68 40.09 -0.47
N LEU A 494 -26.75 39.63 -1.72
CA LEU A 494 -25.85 38.66 -2.31
C LEU A 494 -24.74 39.37 -3.08
N HIS A 495 -23.51 38.97 -2.88
CA HIS A 495 -22.32 39.48 -3.54
C HIS A 495 -21.52 38.39 -4.18
#